data_369c67e1b775fbc1e3d0338f086eb485
#
_entry.id   369c67e1b775fbc1e3d0338f086eb485
#
_cell.length_a   1.000
_cell.length_b   1.000
_cell.length_c   1.000
_cell.angle_alpha   90.00
_cell.angle_beta   90.00
_cell.angle_gamma   90.00
#
_symmetry.space_group_name_H-M   'P 1'
#
loop_
_entity.id
_entity.type
_entity.pdbx_description
1 polymer ?
#
loop_
_entity_poly.entity_id
_entity_poly.type
_entity_poly.pdbx_seq_one_letter_code
_entity_poly.pdbx_strand_id
1 'polypeptide(L)'
;RIEDHLAPVFETIARLAKEIPEETALIGFAGAPWTVAVYMVEGRGGTDCSRIRKWADDAPDEFRKLINLLVETTTTYLTRQVESGAEIIQLFDSWAGILNEQQFHRWSVEPTRQIVDRLRESCPGVPLIGFPRDVGPLAEPFVINTGIDAISLDQDTSLEWIAETLQPKCTVQGNLDNQVLVEGGEILDRETKAILKALSKGPFIFNLGHGVLPATPPEHVARVAELVLGWPATAKEVR
;
A
#
# COMPACT_ATOMS: atom_id res chain seq x y z
N ARG A 1 -2.69 18.80 18.81
CA ARG A 1 -2.28 18.71 17.39
C ARG A 1 -1.81 17.31 17.11
N ILE A 2 -1.95 16.85 15.86
CA ILE A 2 -1.53 15.50 15.47
C ILE A 2 -0.01 15.31 15.69
N GLU A 3 0.76 16.35 15.42
CA GLU A 3 2.21 16.36 15.59
C GLU A 3 2.64 16.09 17.02
N ASP A 4 1.94 16.63 18.00
CA ASP A 4 2.25 16.43 19.43
C ASP A 4 1.96 14.98 19.86
N HIS A 5 0.83 14.40 19.39
CA HIS A 5 0.42 13.06 19.74
C HIS A 5 1.26 11.98 19.04
N LEU A 6 1.74 12.25 17.82
CA LEU A 6 2.52 11.31 17.02
C LEU A 6 4.04 11.58 17.05
N ALA A 7 4.50 12.52 17.88
CA ALA A 7 5.92 12.80 18.05
C ALA A 7 6.80 11.53 18.25
N PRO A 8 6.39 10.52 19.04
CA PRO A 8 7.17 9.28 19.18
C PRO A 8 7.38 8.51 17.87
N VAL A 9 6.41 8.59 16.93
CA VAL A 9 6.54 7.95 15.60
C VAL A 9 7.63 8.65 14.81
N PHE A 10 7.60 9.99 14.76
CA PHE A 10 8.58 10.77 14.03
C PHE A 10 9.99 10.61 14.60
N GLU A 11 10.12 10.56 15.94
CA GLU A 11 11.39 10.27 16.58
C GLU A 11 11.91 8.87 16.23
N THR A 12 11.04 7.87 16.18
CA THR A 12 11.41 6.51 15.79
C THR A 12 11.92 6.47 14.35
N ILE A 13 11.22 7.13 13.41
CA ILE A 13 11.65 7.23 12.01
C ILE A 13 13.02 7.93 11.93
N ALA A 14 13.21 9.05 12.64
CA ALA A 14 14.46 9.81 12.64
C ALA A 14 15.66 9.02 13.22
N ARG A 15 15.41 8.10 14.15
CA ARG A 15 16.44 7.16 14.65
C ARG A 15 16.73 6.08 13.63
N LEU A 16 15.70 5.42 13.11
CA LEU A 16 15.86 4.35 12.10
C LEU A 16 16.59 4.84 10.85
N ALA A 17 16.25 6.02 10.34
CA ALA A 17 16.92 6.62 9.19
C ALA A 17 18.45 6.79 9.34
N LYS A 18 18.97 6.77 10.59
CA LYS A 18 20.40 6.87 10.89
C LYS A 18 21.06 5.51 11.17
N GLU A 19 20.26 4.51 11.52
CA GLU A 19 20.75 3.23 12.04
C GLU A 19 20.60 2.09 11.05
N ILE A 20 19.63 2.16 10.12
CA ILE A 20 19.44 1.11 9.10
C ILE A 20 20.55 1.18 8.05
N PRO A 21 20.95 0.03 7.46
CA PRO A 21 21.92 -0.02 6.37
C PRO A 21 21.51 0.86 5.17
N GLU A 22 22.46 1.47 4.49
CA GLU A 22 22.23 2.37 3.36
C GLU A 22 21.46 1.70 2.20
N GLU A 23 21.63 0.39 2.04
CA GLU A 23 20.92 -0.43 1.07
C GLU A 23 19.46 -0.74 1.42
N THR A 24 18.98 -0.30 2.60
CA THR A 24 17.63 -0.55 3.11
C THR A 24 16.80 0.72 3.10
N ALA A 25 15.81 0.80 2.22
CA ALA A 25 14.90 1.95 2.17
C ALA A 25 13.91 1.96 3.35
N LEU A 26 13.72 3.12 3.97
CA LEU A 26 12.74 3.32 5.04
C LEU A 26 11.40 3.77 4.47
N ILE A 27 10.39 2.90 4.60
CA ILE A 27 9.04 3.18 4.12
C ILE A 27 8.19 3.73 5.27
N GLY A 28 7.75 4.99 5.12
CA GLY A 28 6.70 5.57 5.95
C GLY A 28 5.32 5.16 5.44
N PHE A 29 4.30 5.16 6.32
CA PHE A 29 2.97 4.75 5.88
C PHE A 29 1.84 5.37 6.68
N ALA A 30 0.63 5.30 6.10
CA ALA A 30 -0.63 5.62 6.78
C ALA A 30 -1.78 4.80 6.21
N GLY A 31 -2.87 4.71 6.98
CA GLY A 31 -4.17 4.30 6.43
C GLY A 31 -4.73 5.37 5.51
N ALA A 32 -5.30 4.96 4.38
CA ALA A 32 -6.05 5.87 3.50
C ALA A 32 -7.33 6.38 4.20
N PRO A 33 -7.86 7.55 3.81
CA PRO A 33 -8.99 8.18 4.49
C PRO A 33 -10.22 7.27 4.65
N TRP A 34 -10.58 6.50 3.64
CA TRP A 34 -11.70 5.55 3.74
C TRP A 34 -11.44 4.49 4.82
N THR A 35 -10.28 3.86 4.79
CA THR A 35 -9.90 2.83 5.78
C THR A 35 -9.87 3.39 7.20
N VAL A 36 -9.34 4.58 7.41
CA VAL A 36 -9.34 5.22 8.74
C VAL A 36 -10.77 5.54 9.18
N ALA A 37 -11.62 6.05 8.29
CA ALA A 37 -13.03 6.30 8.57
C ALA A 37 -13.77 5.01 8.95
N VAL A 38 -13.49 3.87 8.28
CA VAL A 38 -14.04 2.56 8.68
C VAL A 38 -13.72 2.25 10.13
N TYR A 39 -12.44 2.35 10.54
CA TYR A 39 -12.06 2.09 11.94
C TYR A 39 -12.69 3.07 12.93
N MET A 40 -12.83 4.35 12.57
CA MET A 40 -13.46 5.36 13.43
C MET A 40 -14.95 5.09 13.64
N VAL A 41 -15.66 4.65 12.60
CA VAL A 41 -17.13 4.45 12.66
C VAL A 41 -17.50 3.08 13.21
N GLU A 42 -16.78 2.03 12.79
CA GLU A 42 -17.06 0.64 13.19
C GLU A 42 -16.37 0.25 14.51
N GLY A 43 -15.32 1.00 14.92
CA GLY A 43 -14.56 0.76 16.16
C GLY A 43 -13.52 -0.37 16.04
N ARG A 44 -13.60 -1.23 15.03
CA ARG A 44 -12.65 -2.31 14.74
C ARG A 44 -12.76 -2.76 13.29
N GLY A 45 -11.76 -3.49 12.80
CA GLY A 45 -11.84 -4.23 11.55
C GLY A 45 -12.67 -5.52 11.66
N GLY A 46 -12.98 -6.13 10.51
CA GLY A 46 -13.70 -7.43 10.47
C GLY A 46 -15.20 -7.32 10.73
N THR A 47 -15.80 -6.15 10.55
CA THR A 47 -17.24 -5.92 10.60
C THR A 47 -17.84 -6.01 9.18
N ASP A 48 -19.17 -6.01 9.07
CA ASP A 48 -19.87 -5.91 7.79
C ASP A 48 -19.83 -4.49 7.18
N CYS A 49 -19.23 -3.53 7.90
CA CYS A 49 -19.10 -2.12 7.54
C CYS A 49 -20.44 -1.44 7.18
N SER A 50 -21.55 -1.94 7.75
CA SER A 50 -22.89 -1.47 7.43
C SER A 50 -23.14 -0.04 7.91
N ARG A 51 -22.60 0.36 9.06
CA ARG A 51 -22.77 1.69 9.63
C ARG A 51 -22.11 2.78 8.79
N ILE A 52 -20.86 2.57 8.41
CA ILE A 52 -20.13 3.55 7.60
C ILE A 52 -20.71 3.64 6.19
N ARG A 53 -21.08 2.51 5.57
CA ARG A 53 -21.72 2.50 4.25
C ARG A 53 -23.03 3.27 4.28
N LYS A 54 -23.86 2.99 5.27
CA LYS A 54 -25.13 3.71 5.47
C LYS A 54 -24.89 5.23 5.63
N TRP A 55 -23.91 5.63 6.44
CA TRP A 55 -23.62 7.07 6.62
C TRP A 55 -23.12 7.71 5.30
N ALA A 56 -22.22 7.05 4.58
CA ALA A 56 -21.72 7.54 3.30
C ALA A 56 -22.82 7.70 2.22
N ASP A 57 -23.86 6.85 2.28
CA ASP A 57 -24.98 6.88 1.34
C ASP A 57 -26.09 7.86 1.79
N ASP A 58 -26.46 7.87 3.06
CA ASP A 58 -27.57 8.68 3.56
C ASP A 58 -27.21 10.18 3.74
N ALA A 59 -25.96 10.48 4.10
CA ALA A 59 -25.48 11.84 4.34
C ALA A 59 -24.10 12.09 3.73
N PRO A 60 -23.97 11.99 2.39
CA PRO A 60 -22.68 12.04 1.71
C PRO A 60 -21.92 13.35 1.91
N ASP A 61 -22.60 14.47 2.09
CA ASP A 61 -21.95 15.76 2.30
C ASP A 61 -21.35 15.89 3.70
N GLU A 62 -22.02 15.32 4.72
CA GLU A 62 -21.48 15.24 6.07
C GLU A 62 -20.30 14.24 6.13
N PHE A 63 -20.44 13.11 5.47
CA PHE A 63 -19.37 12.12 5.38
C PHE A 63 -18.14 12.69 4.67
N ARG A 64 -18.33 13.50 3.63
CA ARG A 64 -17.24 14.19 2.92
C ARG A 64 -16.44 15.11 3.85
N LYS A 65 -17.07 15.74 4.83
CA LYS A 65 -16.34 16.58 5.81
C LYS A 65 -15.35 15.75 6.62
N LEU A 66 -15.74 14.54 7.04
CA LEU A 66 -14.84 13.61 7.71
C LEU A 66 -13.69 13.20 6.78
N ILE A 67 -14.00 12.79 5.55
CA ILE A 67 -12.97 12.37 4.57
C ILE A 67 -11.98 13.52 4.29
N ASN A 68 -12.45 14.74 4.11
CA ASN A 68 -11.58 15.90 3.89
C ASN A 68 -10.67 16.16 5.11
N LEU A 69 -11.18 16.06 6.32
CA LEU A 69 -10.37 16.16 7.55
C LEU A 69 -9.30 15.07 7.59
N LEU A 70 -9.64 13.84 7.19
CA LEU A 70 -8.70 12.72 7.14
C LEU A 70 -7.65 12.91 6.03
N VAL A 71 -8.01 13.48 4.89
CA VAL A 71 -7.04 13.86 3.84
C VAL A 71 -6.02 14.84 4.40
N GLU A 72 -6.45 15.92 5.07
CA GLU A 72 -5.56 16.91 5.68
C GLU A 72 -4.65 16.29 6.74
N THR A 73 -5.25 15.50 7.63
CA THR A 73 -4.55 14.84 8.74
C THR A 73 -3.51 13.84 8.23
N THR A 74 -3.91 12.99 7.27
CA THR A 74 -3.02 11.99 6.67
C THR A 74 -1.88 12.65 5.90
N THR A 75 -2.17 13.71 5.14
CA THR A 75 -1.12 14.46 4.43
C THR A 75 -0.10 15.03 5.41
N THR A 76 -0.55 15.72 6.47
CA THR A 76 0.34 16.25 7.52
C THR A 76 1.19 15.14 8.14
N TYR A 77 0.55 14.01 8.48
CA TYR A 77 1.24 12.87 9.09
C TYR A 77 2.33 12.28 8.20
N LEU A 78 2.03 12.11 6.91
CA LEU A 78 3.00 11.58 5.94
C LEU A 78 4.13 12.57 5.63
N THR A 79 3.81 13.86 5.49
CA THR A 79 4.83 14.91 5.34
C THR A 79 5.83 14.87 6.49
N ARG A 80 5.36 14.76 7.74
CA ARG A 80 6.22 14.67 8.92
C ARG A 80 7.06 13.39 8.95
N GLN A 81 6.56 12.28 8.44
CA GLN A 81 7.34 11.05 8.29
C GLN A 81 8.49 11.22 7.29
N VAL A 82 8.23 11.87 6.15
CA VAL A 82 9.27 12.19 5.15
C VAL A 82 10.32 13.14 5.74
N GLU A 83 9.90 14.21 6.39
CA GLU A 83 10.80 15.15 7.08
C GLU A 83 11.66 14.48 8.17
N SER A 84 11.16 13.38 8.73
CA SER A 84 11.87 12.57 9.73
C SER A 84 12.79 11.51 9.12
N GLY A 85 12.78 11.33 7.79
CA GLY A 85 13.69 10.44 7.09
C GLY A 85 13.07 9.24 6.40
N ALA A 86 11.74 9.17 6.27
CA ALA A 86 11.11 8.18 5.40
C ALA A 86 11.40 8.53 3.93
N GLU A 87 11.85 7.54 3.16
CA GLU A 87 12.29 7.70 1.76
C GLU A 87 11.18 7.36 0.76
N ILE A 88 10.24 6.53 1.17
CA ILE A 88 9.08 6.07 0.39
C ILE A 88 7.85 6.18 1.29
N ILE A 89 6.69 6.45 0.72
CA ILE A 89 5.41 6.48 1.45
C ILE A 89 4.47 5.41 0.89
N GLN A 90 3.77 4.69 1.78
CA GLN A 90 2.72 3.77 1.40
C GLN A 90 1.37 4.13 2.06
N LEU A 91 0.32 4.21 1.23
CA LEU A 91 -1.07 4.40 1.66
C LEU A 91 -1.83 3.08 1.61
N PHE A 92 -2.35 2.64 2.77
CA PHE A 92 -3.11 1.40 2.91
C PHE A 92 -4.61 1.67 2.89
N ASP A 93 -5.29 1.27 1.82
CA ASP A 93 -6.76 1.29 1.75
C ASP A 93 -7.34 -0.14 1.85
N SER A 94 -7.16 -0.73 3.01
CA SER A 94 -7.47 -2.14 3.29
C SER A 94 -8.96 -2.49 3.19
N TRP A 95 -9.84 -1.49 3.19
CA TRP A 95 -11.29 -1.65 3.08
C TRP A 95 -11.87 -1.14 1.77
N ALA A 96 -11.03 -0.87 0.78
CA ALA A 96 -11.45 -0.35 -0.52
C ALA A 96 -12.38 -1.31 -1.27
N GLY A 97 -12.13 -2.61 -1.17
CA GLY A 97 -12.87 -3.65 -1.88
C GLY A 97 -14.35 -3.81 -1.49
N ILE A 98 -14.80 -3.21 -0.37
CA ILE A 98 -16.23 -3.21 -0.01
C ILE A 98 -17.04 -2.12 -0.73
N LEU A 99 -16.37 -1.22 -1.44
CA LEU A 99 -16.98 -0.12 -2.18
C LEU A 99 -17.41 -0.59 -3.58
N ASN A 100 -18.58 -0.16 -4.05
CA ASN A 100 -18.88 -0.26 -5.46
C ASN A 100 -18.05 0.75 -6.26
N GLU A 101 -18.04 0.65 -7.59
CA GLU A 101 -17.20 1.48 -8.47
C GLU A 101 -17.37 2.99 -8.23
N GLN A 102 -18.62 3.48 -8.11
CA GLN A 102 -18.90 4.89 -7.87
C GLN A 102 -18.41 5.34 -6.48
N GLN A 103 -18.66 4.53 -5.45
CA GLN A 103 -18.19 4.78 -4.09
C GLN A 103 -16.67 4.71 -4.01
N PHE A 104 -16.05 3.75 -4.71
CA PHE A 104 -14.59 3.61 -4.78
C PHE A 104 -13.94 4.86 -5.36
N HIS A 105 -14.47 5.35 -6.50
CA HIS A 105 -13.97 6.60 -7.07
C HIS A 105 -14.10 7.77 -6.08
N ARG A 106 -15.25 7.89 -5.41
CA ARG A 106 -15.57 9.01 -4.53
C ARG A 106 -14.83 8.98 -3.19
N TRP A 107 -14.62 7.79 -2.60
CA TRP A 107 -14.15 7.63 -1.23
C TRP A 107 -12.74 7.05 -1.10
N SER A 108 -12.20 6.48 -2.18
CA SER A 108 -10.83 5.93 -2.22
C SER A 108 -9.96 6.70 -3.23
N VAL A 109 -10.34 6.74 -4.51
CA VAL A 109 -9.54 7.35 -5.57
C VAL A 109 -9.36 8.85 -5.36
N GLU A 110 -10.45 9.61 -5.22
CA GLU A 110 -10.40 11.07 -5.09
C GLU A 110 -9.65 11.53 -3.83
N PRO A 111 -9.87 10.96 -2.63
CA PRO A 111 -9.08 11.30 -1.45
C PRO A 111 -7.60 10.94 -1.58
N THR A 112 -7.28 9.78 -2.18
CA THR A 112 -5.90 9.38 -2.43
C THR A 112 -5.21 10.36 -3.36
N ARG A 113 -5.84 10.76 -4.47
CA ARG A 113 -5.32 11.77 -5.39
C ARG A 113 -5.02 13.09 -4.68
N GLN A 114 -5.93 13.57 -3.82
CA GLN A 114 -5.71 14.81 -3.06
C GLN A 114 -4.50 14.72 -2.13
N ILE A 115 -4.26 13.56 -1.50
CA ILE A 115 -3.07 13.32 -0.69
C ILE A 115 -1.82 13.33 -1.56
N VAL A 116 -1.85 12.62 -2.69
CA VAL A 116 -0.74 12.55 -3.66
C VAL A 116 -0.37 13.96 -4.14
N ASP A 117 -1.35 14.74 -4.61
CA ASP A 117 -1.13 16.11 -5.10
C ASP A 117 -0.43 16.97 -4.03
N ARG A 118 -0.92 16.95 -2.79
CA ARG A 118 -0.33 17.72 -1.68
C ARG A 118 1.07 17.24 -1.28
N LEU A 119 1.32 15.92 -1.31
CA LEU A 119 2.65 15.37 -1.03
C LEU A 119 3.64 15.70 -2.15
N ARG A 120 3.20 15.77 -3.40
CA ARG A 120 4.05 16.25 -4.50
C ARG A 120 4.50 17.71 -4.31
N GLU A 121 3.64 18.54 -3.71
CA GLU A 121 3.96 19.94 -3.39
C GLU A 121 4.90 20.05 -2.18
N SER A 122 4.61 19.30 -1.09
CA SER A 122 5.37 19.42 0.17
C SER A 122 6.64 18.58 0.22
N CYS A 123 6.65 17.42 -0.47
CA CYS A 123 7.74 16.45 -0.47
C CYS A 123 8.07 16.02 -1.91
N PRO A 124 8.57 16.93 -2.78
CA PRO A 124 8.81 16.61 -4.18
C PRO A 124 9.83 15.47 -4.34
N GLY A 125 9.50 14.50 -5.19
CA GLY A 125 10.38 13.38 -5.52
C GLY A 125 10.25 12.15 -4.61
N VAL A 126 9.47 12.19 -3.52
CA VAL A 126 9.22 11.01 -2.70
C VAL A 126 8.27 10.05 -3.41
N PRO A 127 8.66 8.77 -3.63
CA PRO A 127 7.80 7.78 -4.25
C PRO A 127 6.60 7.42 -3.38
N LEU A 128 5.44 7.24 -4.02
CA LEU A 128 4.17 6.96 -3.36
C LEU A 128 3.60 5.62 -3.83
N ILE A 129 3.37 4.71 -2.89
CA ILE A 129 2.76 3.40 -3.12
C ILE A 129 1.31 3.46 -2.63
N GLY A 130 0.35 3.12 -3.48
CA GLY A 130 -1.05 2.92 -3.08
C GLY A 130 -1.37 1.44 -2.90
N PHE A 131 -2.19 1.10 -1.90
CA PHE A 131 -2.70 -0.25 -1.72
C PHE A 131 -4.23 -0.26 -1.55
N PRO A 132 -4.98 -0.14 -2.65
CA PRO A 132 -6.42 -0.36 -2.66
C PRO A 132 -6.68 -1.87 -2.67
N ARG A 133 -6.91 -2.47 -1.51
CA ARG A 133 -7.05 -3.91 -1.37
C ARG A 133 -8.41 -4.41 -1.87
N ASP A 134 -8.43 -5.61 -2.47
CA ASP A 134 -9.62 -6.35 -2.93
C ASP A 134 -10.46 -5.58 -3.98
N VAL A 135 -9.83 -4.74 -4.81
CA VAL A 135 -10.55 -3.92 -5.81
C VAL A 135 -10.57 -4.53 -7.20
N GLY A 136 -9.81 -5.60 -7.43
CA GLY A 136 -9.76 -6.29 -8.73
C GLY A 136 -9.44 -5.33 -9.89
N PRO A 137 -10.28 -5.33 -10.97
CA PRO A 137 -10.04 -4.48 -12.15
C PRO A 137 -10.02 -2.98 -11.88
N LEU A 138 -10.57 -2.51 -10.76
CA LEU A 138 -10.55 -1.09 -10.37
C LEU A 138 -9.16 -0.61 -9.98
N ALA A 139 -8.18 -1.51 -9.82
CA ALA A 139 -6.77 -1.14 -9.60
C ALA A 139 -6.20 -0.35 -10.77
N GLU A 140 -6.59 -0.62 -12.02
CA GLU A 140 -6.13 0.14 -13.18
C GLU A 140 -6.60 1.60 -13.17
N PRO A 141 -7.91 1.92 -13.06
CA PRO A 141 -8.37 3.31 -12.92
C PRO A 141 -7.83 3.99 -11.65
N PHE A 142 -7.54 3.24 -10.57
CA PHE A 142 -6.89 3.81 -9.39
C PHE A 142 -5.49 4.35 -9.74
N VAL A 143 -4.64 3.56 -10.38
CA VAL A 143 -3.31 4.01 -10.84
C VAL A 143 -3.41 5.26 -11.72
N ILE A 144 -4.30 5.22 -12.73
CA ILE A 144 -4.43 6.31 -13.71
C ILE A 144 -4.88 7.62 -13.05
N ASN A 145 -5.79 7.55 -12.08
CA ASN A 145 -6.46 8.73 -11.54
C ASN A 145 -5.84 9.28 -10.24
N THR A 146 -4.96 8.54 -9.58
CA THR A 146 -4.36 8.98 -8.30
C THR A 146 -2.97 9.59 -8.45
N GLY A 147 -2.23 9.24 -9.50
CA GLY A 147 -0.86 9.73 -9.71
C GLY A 147 0.19 9.09 -8.79
N ILE A 148 -0.08 7.90 -8.22
CA ILE A 148 0.89 7.09 -7.47
C ILE A 148 2.01 6.58 -8.37
N ASP A 149 3.19 6.30 -7.81
CA ASP A 149 4.35 5.74 -8.52
C ASP A 149 4.34 4.21 -8.56
N ALA A 150 3.72 3.61 -7.54
CA ALA A 150 3.60 2.17 -7.43
C ALA A 150 2.25 1.76 -6.84
N ILE A 151 1.77 0.59 -7.25
CA ILE A 151 0.58 -0.04 -6.68
C ILE A 151 0.94 -1.35 -6.00
N SER A 152 0.51 -1.52 -4.74
CA SER A 152 0.53 -2.81 -4.05
C SER A 152 -0.75 -3.58 -4.35
N LEU A 153 -0.63 -4.88 -4.54
CA LEU A 153 -1.69 -5.77 -5.01
C LEU A 153 -1.88 -6.94 -4.06
N ASP A 154 -3.13 -7.35 -3.90
CA ASP A 154 -3.48 -8.54 -3.12
C ASP A 154 -3.19 -9.85 -3.86
N GLN A 155 -3.23 -10.96 -3.13
CA GLN A 155 -2.91 -12.29 -3.63
C GLN A 155 -3.91 -12.81 -4.67
N ASP A 156 -5.11 -12.25 -4.73
CA ASP A 156 -6.17 -12.69 -5.64
C ASP A 156 -6.05 -12.07 -7.04
N THR A 157 -5.14 -11.11 -7.20
CA THR A 157 -4.89 -10.44 -8.47
C THR A 157 -4.01 -11.30 -9.39
N SER A 158 -4.47 -11.59 -10.61
CA SER A 158 -3.75 -12.42 -11.59
C SER A 158 -2.39 -11.84 -11.98
N LEU A 159 -1.33 -12.66 -11.91
CA LEU A 159 0.02 -12.26 -12.32
C LEU A 159 0.10 -11.83 -13.78
N GLU A 160 -0.63 -12.52 -14.67
CA GLU A 160 -0.69 -12.17 -16.10
C GLU A 160 -1.30 -10.79 -16.30
N TRP A 161 -2.45 -10.52 -15.64
CA TRP A 161 -3.10 -9.22 -15.72
C TRP A 161 -2.23 -8.10 -15.11
N ILE A 162 -1.54 -8.36 -13.99
CA ILE A 162 -0.59 -7.41 -13.40
C ILE A 162 0.49 -7.05 -14.41
N ALA A 163 1.14 -8.06 -15.03
CA ALA A 163 2.24 -7.86 -15.96
C ALA A 163 1.80 -7.11 -17.23
N GLU A 164 0.64 -7.42 -17.76
CA GLU A 164 0.15 -6.88 -19.04
C GLU A 164 -0.56 -5.52 -18.89
N THR A 165 -1.26 -5.31 -17.78
CA THR A 165 -2.14 -4.13 -17.61
C THR A 165 -1.54 -3.06 -16.70
N LEU A 166 -0.98 -3.44 -15.56
CA LEU A 166 -0.52 -2.48 -14.54
C LEU A 166 0.96 -2.14 -14.66
N GLN A 167 1.81 -3.14 -14.84
CA GLN A 167 3.26 -2.94 -14.87
C GLN A 167 3.75 -2.00 -15.99
N PRO A 168 3.08 -1.89 -17.16
CA PRO A 168 3.40 -0.86 -18.15
C PRO A 168 3.10 0.58 -17.71
N LYS A 169 2.29 0.77 -16.64
CA LYS A 169 1.79 2.07 -16.18
C LYS A 169 2.49 2.58 -14.92
N CYS A 170 2.89 1.66 -14.03
CA CYS A 170 3.56 2.00 -12.77
C CYS A 170 4.39 0.82 -12.26
N THR A 171 5.18 1.05 -11.22
CA THR A 171 5.81 -0.05 -10.46
C THR A 171 4.70 -0.87 -9.76
N VAL A 172 4.80 -2.20 -9.83
CA VAL A 172 3.87 -3.10 -9.14
C VAL A 172 4.54 -3.72 -7.92
N GLN A 173 3.80 -3.86 -6.82
CA GLN A 173 4.26 -4.49 -5.58
C GLN A 173 3.32 -5.64 -5.20
N GLY A 174 3.87 -6.77 -4.79
CA GLY A 174 3.10 -7.92 -4.32
C GLY A 174 3.60 -9.22 -4.96
N ASN A 175 2.79 -10.29 -5.01
CA ASN A 175 1.50 -10.42 -4.31
C ASN A 175 1.39 -11.85 -3.72
N LEU A 176 2.48 -12.29 -3.06
CA LEU A 176 2.52 -13.63 -2.47
C LEU A 176 1.42 -13.77 -1.39
N ASP A 177 0.66 -14.87 -1.47
CA ASP A 177 -0.32 -15.21 -0.44
C ASP A 177 0.37 -15.42 0.92
N ASN A 178 -0.09 -14.72 1.93
CA ASN A 178 0.43 -14.86 3.28
C ASN A 178 0.12 -16.22 3.93
N GLN A 179 -0.88 -16.96 3.47
CA GLN A 179 -1.13 -18.33 3.88
C GLN A 179 -0.05 -19.29 3.32
N VAL A 180 0.36 -19.08 2.08
CA VAL A 180 1.49 -19.82 1.48
C VAL A 180 2.78 -19.55 2.27
N LEU A 181 2.97 -18.33 2.77
CA LEU A 181 4.11 -18.02 3.64
C LEU A 181 4.04 -18.76 4.98
N VAL A 182 2.84 -18.95 5.56
CA VAL A 182 2.66 -19.77 6.77
C VAL A 182 2.94 -21.24 6.49
N GLU A 183 2.47 -21.76 5.33
CA GLU A 183 2.63 -23.17 4.96
C GLU A 183 4.09 -23.54 4.69
N GLY A 184 4.83 -22.67 3.98
CA GLY A 184 6.26 -22.89 3.70
C GLY A 184 6.53 -23.99 2.68
N GLY A 185 7.73 -24.55 2.70
CA GLY A 185 8.12 -25.72 1.90
C GLY A 185 8.09 -25.48 0.39
N GLU A 186 7.78 -26.54 -0.38
CA GLU A 186 7.80 -26.53 -1.84
C GLU A 186 6.77 -25.57 -2.44
N ILE A 187 5.62 -25.38 -1.79
CA ILE A 187 4.59 -24.44 -2.25
C ILE A 187 5.09 -23.01 -2.18
N LEU A 188 5.76 -22.64 -1.08
CA LEU A 188 6.35 -21.32 -0.91
C LEU A 188 7.39 -21.03 -2.00
N ASP A 189 8.29 -21.97 -2.25
CA ASP A 189 9.31 -21.88 -3.29
C ASP A 189 8.69 -21.71 -4.68
N ARG A 190 7.65 -22.49 -4.98
CA ARG A 190 6.97 -22.47 -6.28
C ARG A 190 6.27 -21.14 -6.53
N GLU A 191 5.45 -20.69 -5.59
CA GLU A 191 4.67 -19.46 -5.73
C GLU A 191 5.59 -18.21 -5.75
N THR A 192 6.61 -18.18 -4.89
CA THR A 192 7.63 -17.11 -4.94
C THR A 192 8.30 -17.03 -6.31
N LYS A 193 8.74 -18.17 -6.86
CA LYS A 193 9.37 -18.23 -8.18
C LYS A 193 8.40 -17.88 -9.31
N ALA A 194 7.11 -18.23 -9.19
CA ALA A 194 6.09 -17.86 -10.18
C ALA A 194 5.91 -16.34 -10.28
N ILE A 195 5.83 -15.66 -9.13
CA ILE A 195 5.74 -14.20 -9.06
C ILE A 195 6.99 -13.55 -9.65
N LEU A 196 8.17 -13.99 -9.22
CA LEU A 196 9.45 -13.47 -9.74
C LEU A 196 9.56 -13.65 -11.25
N LYS A 197 9.21 -14.83 -11.78
CA LYS A 197 9.22 -15.11 -13.21
C LYS A 197 8.25 -14.22 -14.01
N ALA A 198 7.10 -13.93 -13.45
CA ALA A 198 6.08 -13.11 -14.12
C ALA A 198 6.46 -11.63 -14.12
N LEU A 199 6.89 -11.08 -12.96
CA LEU A 199 6.96 -9.64 -12.75
C LEU A 199 8.37 -9.04 -12.78
N SER A 200 9.44 -9.83 -12.62
CA SER A 200 10.81 -9.28 -12.58
C SER A 200 11.32 -8.67 -13.90
N LYS A 201 10.56 -8.81 -14.98
CA LYS A 201 10.91 -8.20 -16.29
C LYS A 201 10.63 -6.71 -16.39
N GLY A 202 9.81 -6.16 -15.49
CA GLY A 202 9.45 -4.76 -15.42
C GLY A 202 9.69 -4.16 -14.02
N PRO A 203 9.26 -2.92 -13.77
CA PRO A 203 9.36 -2.29 -12.46
C PRO A 203 8.54 -3.08 -11.43
N PHE A 204 9.24 -3.66 -10.44
CA PHE A 204 8.62 -4.60 -9.50
C PHE A 204 9.28 -4.55 -8.12
N ILE A 205 8.45 -4.61 -7.08
CA ILE A 205 8.83 -4.79 -5.68
C ILE A 205 8.19 -6.10 -5.20
N PHE A 206 9.00 -7.09 -4.83
CA PHE A 206 8.45 -8.32 -4.25
C PHE A 206 7.86 -8.02 -2.86
N ASN A 207 6.63 -8.48 -2.64
CA ASN A 207 5.97 -8.39 -1.33
C ASN A 207 4.89 -9.47 -1.23
N LEU A 208 4.29 -9.57 -0.03
CA LEU A 208 3.06 -10.33 0.18
C LEU A 208 1.85 -9.56 -0.37
N GLY A 209 0.78 -10.26 -0.67
CA GLY A 209 -0.52 -9.68 -1.03
C GLY A 209 -1.28 -9.07 0.16
N HIS A 210 -0.86 -9.38 1.40
CA HIS A 210 -1.35 -8.79 2.64
C HIS A 210 -0.30 -8.93 3.75
N GLY A 211 -0.60 -8.42 4.96
CA GLY A 211 0.32 -8.48 6.09
C GLY A 211 0.71 -9.89 6.50
N VAL A 212 1.91 -10.03 7.09
CA VAL A 212 2.39 -11.28 7.66
C VAL A 212 1.46 -11.74 8.78
N LEU A 213 1.11 -13.03 8.77
CA LEU A 213 0.26 -13.60 9.81
C LEU A 213 1.08 -13.92 11.07
N PRO A 214 0.50 -13.80 12.27
CA PRO A 214 1.21 -14.08 13.53
C PRO A 214 1.76 -15.51 13.64
N ALA A 215 1.18 -16.45 12.90
CA ALA A 215 1.60 -17.85 12.87
C ALA A 215 2.75 -18.13 11.90
N THR A 216 3.23 -17.12 11.16
CA THR A 216 4.29 -17.29 10.16
C THR A 216 5.63 -17.63 10.81
N PRO A 217 6.26 -18.78 10.48
CA PRO A 217 7.60 -19.09 10.95
C PRO A 217 8.64 -18.11 10.37
N PRO A 218 9.55 -17.52 11.19
CA PRO A 218 10.59 -16.62 10.70
C PRO A 218 11.49 -17.21 9.61
N GLU A 219 11.74 -18.52 9.66
CA GLU A 219 12.50 -19.27 8.66
C GLU A 219 11.86 -19.25 7.26
N HIS A 220 10.54 -19.16 7.17
CA HIS A 220 9.86 -19.02 5.89
C HIS A 220 10.05 -17.62 5.30
N VAL A 221 10.08 -16.60 6.14
CA VAL A 221 10.41 -15.23 5.71
C VAL A 221 11.85 -15.16 5.19
N ALA A 222 12.80 -15.79 5.94
CA ALA A 222 14.20 -15.89 5.50
C ALA A 222 14.31 -16.64 4.16
N ARG A 223 13.54 -17.73 3.96
CA ARG A 223 13.52 -18.48 2.71
C ARG A 223 13.04 -17.63 1.52
N VAL A 224 11.99 -16.83 1.70
CA VAL A 224 11.53 -15.88 0.65
C VAL A 224 12.64 -14.89 0.32
N ALA A 225 13.27 -14.30 1.34
CA ALA A 225 14.37 -13.35 1.14
C ALA A 225 15.52 -13.97 0.34
N GLU A 226 15.92 -15.22 0.66
CA GLU A 226 16.94 -15.96 -0.13
C GLU A 226 16.55 -16.10 -1.60
N LEU A 227 15.30 -16.50 -1.87
CA LEU A 227 14.81 -16.68 -3.24
C LEU A 227 14.77 -15.37 -4.02
N VAL A 228 14.32 -14.28 -3.39
CA VAL A 228 14.23 -12.97 -4.01
C VAL A 228 15.61 -12.39 -4.29
N LEU A 229 16.52 -12.43 -3.30
CA LEU A 229 17.88 -11.92 -3.43
C LEU A 229 18.72 -12.76 -4.41
N GLY A 230 18.48 -14.06 -4.46
CA GLY A 230 19.14 -14.99 -5.40
C GLY A 230 18.54 -14.98 -6.82
N TRP A 231 17.44 -14.25 -7.04
CA TRP A 231 16.84 -14.21 -8.39
C TRP A 231 17.70 -13.39 -9.35
N PRO A 232 17.97 -13.90 -10.56
CA PRO A 232 18.78 -13.17 -11.52
C PRO A 232 18.17 -11.80 -11.82
N ALA A 233 18.93 -10.73 -11.56
CA ALA A 233 18.51 -9.40 -11.99
C ALA A 233 18.42 -9.41 -13.52
N THR A 234 17.25 -9.06 -14.07
CA THR A 234 17.14 -8.79 -15.50
C THR A 234 18.04 -7.58 -15.78
N ALA A 235 19.10 -7.79 -16.57
CA ALA A 235 19.98 -6.70 -16.97
C ALA A 235 19.12 -5.60 -17.61
N LYS A 236 18.90 -4.49 -16.89
CA LYS A 236 18.41 -3.28 -17.51
C LYS A 236 19.53 -2.78 -18.40
N GLU A 237 19.31 -2.76 -19.71
CA GLU A 237 20.06 -1.85 -20.55
C GLU A 237 19.82 -0.44 -19.99
N VAL A 238 20.83 0.08 -19.32
CA VAL A 238 20.89 1.49 -18.90
C VAL A 238 20.98 2.30 -20.18
N ARG A 239 19.86 2.90 -20.57
CA ARG A 239 19.85 3.94 -21.61
C ARG A 239 19.90 5.31 -20.94
#